data_29e3fac242119720d92e30e021bbd890
#
_entry.id   29e3fac242119720d92e30e021bbd890
#
_cell.length_a   1.000
_cell.length_b   1.000
_cell.length_c   1.000
_cell.angle_alpha   90.00
_cell.angle_beta   90.00
_cell.angle_gamma   90.00
#
_symmetry.space_group_name_H-M   'P 1'
#
loop_
_entity.id
_entity.type
_entity.pdbx_description
1 polymer ?
#
loop_
_entity_poly.entity_id
_entity_poly.type
_entity_poly.pdbx_seq_one_letter_code
_entity_poly.pdbx_strand_id
1 'polypeptide(L)'
;MTAEWVMVIITGIYVIATIFICLANIKAANASKEQLREMQKQFAETNRPVVELEFHYSRRTWYIARFINRGNLAAQHVKINLDQEFVDSIPEESIKRELERIKGKECIIGAGQYYDLYIGSNKLRGNPNLKPLTGTIEYKAQGETYQSDLFVDLEHYMTFFSSTTDEEDLLKTMKKIGDELKGIKQILSAQSANEEDSE
;
A
#
# COMPACT_ATOMS: atom_id res chain seq x y z
N MET A 1 -62.52 -34.96 34.36
CA MET A 1 -61.09 -35.14 34.16
C MET A 1 -60.45 -34.96 35.53
N THR A 2 -59.73 -35.96 35.99
CA THR A 2 -58.99 -35.85 37.26
C THR A 2 -57.80 -34.92 37.10
N ALA A 3 -57.40 -34.21 38.17
CA ALA A 3 -56.27 -33.26 38.15
C ALA A 3 -54.96 -33.88 37.62
N GLU A 4 -54.78 -35.17 37.77
CA GLU A 4 -53.66 -35.96 37.26
C GLU A 4 -53.53 -35.94 35.74
N TRP A 5 -54.67 -36.11 35.00
CA TRP A 5 -54.66 -36.05 33.55
C TRP A 5 -54.31 -34.66 32.98
N VAL A 6 -54.73 -33.61 33.68
CA VAL A 6 -54.37 -32.23 33.31
C VAL A 6 -52.88 -32.00 33.47
N MET A 7 -52.26 -32.48 34.55
CA MET A 7 -50.80 -32.41 34.73
C MET A 7 -50.02 -33.15 33.64
N VAL A 8 -50.44 -34.33 33.25
CA VAL A 8 -49.82 -35.13 32.19
C VAL A 8 -49.87 -34.37 30.84
N ILE A 9 -50.99 -33.76 30.50
CA ILE A 9 -51.16 -32.98 29.27
C ILE A 9 -50.25 -31.77 29.27
N ILE A 10 -50.19 -30.99 30.38
CA ILE A 10 -49.33 -29.83 30.52
C ILE A 10 -47.85 -30.23 30.38
N THR A 11 -47.42 -31.30 31.03
CA THR A 11 -46.07 -31.81 30.95
C THR A 11 -45.72 -32.23 29.52
N GLY A 12 -46.62 -32.89 28.80
CA GLY A 12 -46.45 -33.28 27.42
C GLY A 12 -46.26 -32.06 26.50
N ILE A 13 -47.09 -31.02 26.68
CA ILE A 13 -46.93 -29.75 25.92
C ILE A 13 -45.58 -29.10 26.22
N TYR A 14 -45.17 -29.09 27.49
CA TYR A 14 -43.87 -28.50 27.90
C TYR A 14 -42.70 -29.25 27.28
N VAL A 15 -42.73 -30.58 27.26
CA VAL A 15 -41.67 -31.39 26.59
C VAL A 15 -41.60 -31.10 25.09
N ILE A 16 -42.74 -31.03 24.43
CA ILE A 16 -42.80 -30.71 22.99
C ILE A 16 -42.21 -29.30 22.74
N ALA A 17 -42.62 -28.29 23.51
CA ALA A 17 -42.11 -26.95 23.41
C ALA A 17 -40.58 -26.89 23.63
N THR A 18 -40.09 -27.64 24.62
CA THR A 18 -38.63 -27.73 24.90
C THR A 18 -37.87 -28.32 23.71
N ILE A 19 -38.39 -29.35 23.08
CA ILE A 19 -37.79 -29.95 21.88
C ILE A 19 -37.70 -28.90 20.75
N PHE A 20 -38.78 -28.16 20.50
CA PHE A 20 -38.78 -27.11 19.48
C PHE A 20 -37.74 -25.99 19.78
N ILE A 21 -37.64 -25.58 21.06
CA ILE A 21 -36.63 -24.61 21.49
C ILE A 21 -35.23 -25.16 21.27
N CYS A 22 -34.96 -26.41 21.61
CA CYS A 22 -33.66 -27.04 21.37
C CYS A 22 -33.30 -27.07 19.87
N LEU A 23 -34.25 -27.46 19.02
CA LEU A 23 -34.03 -27.48 17.56
C LEU A 23 -33.80 -26.07 17.00
N ALA A 24 -34.55 -25.08 17.48
CA ALA A 24 -34.34 -23.67 17.10
C ALA A 24 -32.97 -23.16 17.54
N ASN A 25 -32.52 -23.48 18.76
CA ASN A 25 -31.23 -23.11 19.27
C ASN A 25 -30.06 -23.75 18.49
N ILE A 26 -30.19 -25.03 18.10
CA ILE A 26 -29.19 -25.69 17.25
C ILE A 26 -29.10 -24.97 15.89
N LYS A 27 -30.25 -24.64 15.30
CA LYS A 27 -30.27 -23.91 14.02
C LYS A 27 -29.67 -22.52 14.13
N ALA A 28 -29.96 -21.79 15.22
CA ALA A 28 -29.41 -20.50 15.50
C ALA A 28 -27.89 -20.57 15.74
N ALA A 29 -27.40 -21.57 16.48
CA ALA A 29 -25.96 -21.77 16.71
C ALA A 29 -25.21 -22.07 15.40
N ASN A 30 -25.78 -22.88 14.50
CA ASN A 30 -25.20 -23.16 13.19
C ASN A 30 -25.15 -21.89 12.31
N ALA A 31 -26.22 -21.09 12.30
CA ALA A 31 -26.25 -19.83 11.58
C ALA A 31 -25.20 -18.82 12.12
N SER A 32 -25.06 -18.73 13.46
CA SER A 32 -24.05 -17.88 14.09
C SER A 32 -22.63 -18.34 13.76
N LYS A 33 -22.38 -19.64 13.68
CA LYS A 33 -21.10 -20.20 13.28
C LYS A 33 -20.75 -19.85 11.82
N GLU A 34 -21.73 -19.90 10.94
CA GLU A 34 -21.54 -19.50 9.54
C GLU A 34 -21.27 -18.00 9.40
N GLN A 35 -22.02 -17.17 10.12
CA GLN A 35 -21.77 -15.73 10.18
C GLN A 35 -20.36 -15.41 10.69
N LEU A 36 -19.90 -16.08 11.75
CA LEU A 36 -18.55 -15.90 12.28
C LEU A 36 -17.47 -16.25 11.24
N ARG A 37 -17.68 -17.33 10.50
CA ARG A 37 -16.78 -17.73 9.41
C ARG A 37 -16.72 -16.67 8.32
N GLU A 38 -17.87 -16.17 7.90
CA GLU A 38 -17.97 -15.13 6.88
C GLU A 38 -17.29 -13.83 7.33
N MET A 39 -17.53 -13.42 8.58
CA MET A 39 -16.86 -12.26 9.18
C MET A 39 -15.34 -12.45 9.24
N GLN A 40 -14.85 -13.62 9.61
CA GLN A 40 -13.41 -13.91 9.61
C GLN A 40 -12.81 -13.81 8.21
N LYS A 41 -13.51 -14.33 7.21
CA LYS A 41 -13.09 -14.25 5.80
C LYS A 41 -13.06 -12.80 5.32
N GLN A 42 -14.11 -12.03 5.56
CA GLN A 42 -14.18 -10.61 5.21
C GLN A 42 -13.08 -9.81 5.93
N PHE A 43 -12.83 -10.11 7.21
CA PHE A 43 -11.77 -9.46 7.97
C PHE A 43 -10.38 -9.76 7.36
N ALA A 44 -10.12 -11.01 6.99
CA ALA A 44 -8.87 -11.40 6.34
C ALA A 44 -8.70 -10.71 4.97
N GLU A 45 -9.75 -10.67 4.15
CA GLU A 45 -9.74 -9.98 2.85
C GLU A 45 -9.54 -8.47 2.97
N THR A 46 -10.20 -7.83 3.94
CA THR A 46 -10.09 -6.37 4.16
C THR A 46 -8.72 -5.98 4.72
N ASN A 47 -8.11 -6.85 5.52
CA ASN A 47 -6.82 -6.54 6.18
C ASN A 47 -5.61 -7.12 5.44
N ARG A 48 -5.77 -7.70 4.25
CA ARG A 48 -4.62 -8.20 3.49
C ARG A 48 -3.67 -7.08 3.07
N PRO A 49 -2.38 -7.36 2.84
CA PRO A 49 -1.50 -6.43 2.13
C PRO A 49 -1.95 -6.29 0.68
N VAL A 50 -1.78 -5.10 0.15
CA VAL A 50 -2.05 -4.78 -1.27
C VAL A 50 -0.86 -4.00 -1.78
N VAL A 51 0.04 -4.67 -2.50
CA VAL A 51 1.23 -4.01 -3.05
C VAL A 51 0.93 -3.59 -4.48
N GLU A 52 0.97 -2.28 -4.71
CA GLU A 52 0.72 -1.64 -6.00
C GLU A 52 2.01 -1.02 -6.55
N LEU A 53 2.09 -0.99 -7.87
CA LEU A 53 3.16 -0.30 -8.58
C LEU A 53 2.70 1.11 -8.94
N GLU A 54 3.45 2.10 -8.48
CA GLU A 54 3.31 3.49 -8.90
C GLU A 54 4.55 3.92 -9.67
N PHE A 55 4.35 4.76 -10.66
CA PHE A 55 5.44 5.32 -11.41
C PHE A 55 5.69 6.78 -10.99
N HIS A 56 6.92 7.07 -10.58
CA HIS A 56 7.32 8.39 -10.13
C HIS A 56 8.46 8.95 -10.96
N TYR A 57 8.42 10.26 -11.18
CA TYR A 57 9.51 11.01 -11.79
C TYR A 57 10.07 11.97 -10.76
N SER A 58 11.22 11.61 -10.18
CA SER A 58 11.83 12.35 -9.09
C SER A 58 12.92 13.32 -9.59
N ARG A 59 12.92 14.52 -9.01
CA ARG A 59 13.93 15.58 -9.24
C ARG A 59 14.16 15.89 -10.72
N ARG A 60 13.17 15.68 -11.58
CA ARG A 60 13.24 15.88 -13.03
C ARG A 60 14.37 15.12 -13.73
N THR A 61 14.84 14.04 -13.11
CA THR A 61 16.00 13.29 -13.61
C THR A 61 15.78 11.80 -13.57
N TRP A 62 15.12 11.28 -12.53
CA TRP A 62 15.05 9.85 -12.25
C TRP A 62 13.65 9.30 -12.39
N TYR A 63 13.54 8.20 -13.11
CA TYR A 63 12.33 7.40 -13.19
C TYR A 63 12.38 6.29 -12.12
N ILE A 64 11.34 6.20 -11.33
CA ILE A 64 11.24 5.33 -10.18
C ILE A 64 9.99 4.48 -10.31
N ALA A 65 10.16 3.17 -10.20
CA ALA A 65 9.07 2.23 -9.94
C ALA A 65 8.92 2.11 -8.42
N ARG A 66 7.84 2.62 -7.87
CA ARG A 66 7.51 2.58 -6.45
C ARG A 66 6.53 1.46 -6.17
N PHE A 67 6.91 0.54 -5.34
CA PHE A 67 6.05 -0.53 -4.84
C PHE A 67 5.52 -0.12 -3.48
N ILE A 68 4.25 0.27 -3.40
CA ILE A 68 3.61 0.76 -2.18
C ILE A 68 2.63 -0.28 -1.64
N ASN A 69 2.69 -0.57 -0.35
CA ASN A 69 1.71 -1.41 0.30
C ASN A 69 0.55 -0.55 0.84
N ARG A 70 -0.57 -0.54 0.12
CA ARG A 70 -1.80 0.18 0.52
C ARG A 70 -2.70 -0.63 1.45
N GLY A 71 -2.32 -1.87 1.73
CA GLY A 71 -3.07 -2.73 2.66
C GLY A 71 -2.75 -2.45 4.13
N ASN A 72 -3.50 -3.07 5.00
CA ASN A 72 -3.41 -2.87 6.45
C ASN A 72 -2.36 -3.77 7.13
N LEU A 73 -1.84 -4.79 6.43
CA LEU A 73 -0.82 -5.70 6.93
C LEU A 73 0.48 -5.55 6.13
N ALA A 74 1.59 -5.94 6.76
CA ALA A 74 2.88 -6.00 6.09
C ALA A 74 2.90 -7.11 5.02
N ALA A 75 3.39 -6.78 3.83
CA ALA A 75 3.75 -7.76 2.82
C ALA A 75 5.13 -8.33 3.14
N GLN A 76 5.20 -9.63 3.40
CA GLN A 76 6.44 -10.35 3.73
C GLN A 76 6.94 -11.10 2.51
N HIS A 77 8.24 -11.40 2.47
CA HIS A 77 8.88 -12.14 1.39
C HIS A 77 8.53 -11.57 -0.01
N VAL A 78 8.50 -10.23 -0.11
CA VAL A 78 8.18 -9.55 -1.37
C VAL A 78 9.29 -9.80 -2.37
N LYS A 79 8.94 -10.44 -3.49
CA LYS A 79 9.81 -10.68 -4.64
C LYS A 79 9.30 -9.86 -5.82
N ILE A 80 10.17 -9.07 -6.40
CA ILE A 80 9.90 -8.30 -7.61
C ILE A 80 10.68 -8.96 -8.75
N ASN A 81 9.97 -9.51 -9.71
CA ASN A 81 10.55 -10.16 -10.87
C ASN A 81 10.19 -9.33 -12.10
N LEU A 82 11.16 -8.58 -12.61
CA LEU A 82 11.01 -7.83 -13.85
C LEU A 82 11.37 -8.73 -15.04
N ASP A 83 10.65 -8.55 -16.13
CA ASP A 83 10.93 -9.29 -17.36
C ASP A 83 12.27 -8.86 -17.96
N GLN A 84 13.02 -9.84 -18.47
CA GLN A 84 14.34 -9.62 -19.01
C GLN A 84 14.34 -8.68 -20.21
N GLU A 85 13.28 -8.74 -21.05
CA GLU A 85 13.12 -7.84 -22.20
C GLU A 85 13.08 -6.36 -21.79
N PHE A 86 12.42 -6.06 -20.68
CA PHE A 86 12.42 -4.71 -20.10
C PHE A 86 13.83 -4.32 -19.62
N VAL A 87 14.45 -5.17 -18.79
CA VAL A 87 15.77 -4.91 -18.22
C VAL A 87 16.81 -4.67 -19.33
N ASP A 88 16.78 -5.49 -20.38
CA ASP A 88 17.71 -5.38 -21.52
C ASP A 88 17.50 -4.10 -22.34
N SER A 89 16.29 -3.55 -22.34
CA SER A 89 15.95 -2.32 -23.06
C SER A 89 16.46 -1.04 -22.41
N ILE A 90 16.90 -1.10 -21.13
CA ILE A 90 17.43 0.05 -20.39
C ILE A 90 18.82 0.42 -20.93
N PRO A 91 19.07 1.70 -21.27
CA PRO A 91 20.36 2.11 -21.85
C PRO A 91 21.50 2.19 -20.85
N GLU A 92 21.20 2.35 -19.55
CA GLU A 92 22.23 2.53 -18.52
C GLU A 92 22.65 1.19 -17.90
N GLU A 93 23.87 0.74 -18.23
CA GLU A 93 24.45 -0.52 -17.71
C GLU A 93 24.56 -0.59 -16.19
N SER A 94 24.72 0.55 -15.52
CA SER A 94 24.72 0.60 -14.05
C SER A 94 23.36 0.23 -13.47
N ILE A 95 22.29 0.70 -14.10
CA ILE A 95 20.91 0.43 -13.68
C ILE A 95 20.55 -1.01 -13.99
N LYS A 96 20.89 -1.53 -15.18
CA LYS A 96 20.69 -2.94 -15.51
C LYS A 96 21.29 -3.85 -14.43
N ARG A 97 22.54 -3.62 -14.06
CA ARG A 97 23.23 -4.41 -13.02
C ARG A 97 22.50 -4.36 -11.66
N GLU A 98 21.99 -3.20 -11.27
CA GLU A 98 21.24 -3.09 -10.01
C GLU A 98 19.90 -3.83 -10.09
N LEU A 99 19.20 -3.77 -11.22
CA LEU A 99 17.96 -4.52 -11.44
C LEU A 99 18.21 -6.04 -11.44
N GLU A 100 19.29 -6.49 -12.05
CA GLU A 100 19.68 -7.90 -11.98
C GLU A 100 20.07 -8.36 -10.57
N ARG A 101 20.70 -7.49 -9.77
CA ARG A 101 21.06 -7.79 -8.38
C ARG A 101 19.87 -8.00 -7.45
N ILE A 102 18.73 -7.39 -7.73
CA ILE A 102 17.51 -7.57 -6.93
C ILE A 102 16.74 -8.83 -7.31
N LYS A 103 17.00 -9.39 -8.48
CA LYS A 103 16.33 -10.60 -8.97
C LYS A 103 16.46 -11.74 -7.96
N GLY A 104 15.35 -12.29 -7.52
CA GLY A 104 15.29 -13.37 -6.53
C GLY A 104 15.57 -12.94 -5.08
N LYS A 105 15.80 -11.65 -4.81
CA LYS A 105 15.90 -11.14 -3.44
C LYS A 105 14.53 -10.84 -2.87
N GLU A 106 14.44 -10.95 -1.55
CA GLU A 106 13.21 -10.71 -0.81
C GLU A 106 13.34 -9.46 0.05
N CYS A 107 12.26 -8.72 0.17
CA CYS A 107 12.14 -7.60 1.12
C CYS A 107 10.81 -7.68 1.89
N ILE A 108 10.61 -6.75 2.80
CA ILE A 108 9.36 -6.56 3.55
C ILE A 108 8.88 -5.14 3.25
N ILE A 109 7.59 -5.00 2.93
CA ILE A 109 6.94 -3.70 2.77
C ILE A 109 5.83 -3.60 3.82
N GLY A 110 6.06 -2.80 4.85
CA GLY A 110 5.08 -2.56 5.92
C GLY A 110 3.82 -1.88 5.40
N ALA A 111 2.74 -1.90 6.18
CA ALA A 111 1.52 -1.18 5.84
C ALA A 111 1.81 0.32 5.65
N GLY A 112 1.38 0.89 4.53
CA GLY A 112 1.63 2.28 4.15
C GLY A 112 3.09 2.60 3.78
N GLN A 113 3.99 1.62 3.81
CA GLN A 113 5.38 1.79 3.40
C GLN A 113 5.56 1.48 1.91
N TYR A 114 6.69 1.93 1.36
CA TYR A 114 7.03 1.69 -0.04
C TYR A 114 8.50 1.28 -0.20
N TYR A 115 8.77 0.67 -1.34
CA TYR A 115 10.09 0.33 -1.83
C TYR A 115 10.29 0.96 -3.20
N ASP A 116 11.32 1.81 -3.34
CA ASP A 116 11.62 2.52 -4.58
C ASP A 116 12.71 1.79 -5.36
N LEU A 117 12.42 1.54 -6.62
CA LEU A 117 13.34 0.94 -7.57
C LEU A 117 13.67 1.96 -8.67
N TYR A 118 14.93 2.36 -8.77
CA TYR A 118 15.39 3.22 -9.84
C TYR A 118 15.46 2.44 -11.15
N ILE A 119 14.71 2.88 -12.16
CA ILE A 119 14.64 2.19 -13.45
C ILE A 119 15.32 2.95 -14.57
N GLY A 120 15.70 4.19 -14.35
CA GLY A 120 16.46 4.97 -15.34
C GLY A 120 16.48 6.46 -15.07
N SER A 121 17.19 7.14 -15.94
CA SER A 121 17.28 8.59 -15.97
C SER A 121 16.55 9.17 -17.18
N ASN A 122 16.70 10.48 -17.41
CA ASN A 122 16.20 11.16 -18.62
C ASN A 122 16.66 10.53 -19.94
N LYS A 123 17.66 9.65 -19.91
CA LYS A 123 18.12 8.89 -21.08
C LYS A 123 17.11 7.84 -21.56
N LEU A 124 16.16 7.46 -20.71
CA LEU A 124 15.06 6.60 -21.13
C LEU A 124 14.13 7.30 -22.12
N ARG A 125 13.97 8.62 -21.96
CA ARG A 125 13.07 9.42 -22.79
C ARG A 125 13.56 9.47 -24.25
N GLY A 126 12.70 9.04 -25.16
CA GLY A 126 13.01 9.00 -26.58
C GLY A 126 13.89 7.83 -27.01
N ASN A 127 14.10 6.84 -26.14
CA ASN A 127 14.73 5.58 -26.53
C ASN A 127 13.74 4.71 -27.31
N PRO A 128 13.91 4.51 -28.64
CA PRO A 128 12.96 3.76 -29.46
C PRO A 128 12.95 2.25 -29.15
N ASN A 129 13.95 1.78 -28.40
CA ASN A 129 14.08 0.37 -28.03
C ASN A 129 13.52 0.08 -26.63
N LEU A 130 13.04 1.11 -25.91
CA LEU A 130 12.51 0.93 -24.57
C LEU A 130 11.25 0.08 -24.62
N LYS A 131 11.24 -0.97 -23.82
CA LYS A 131 10.07 -1.86 -23.66
C LYS A 131 9.23 -1.41 -22.47
N PRO A 132 7.92 -1.70 -22.45
CA PRO A 132 7.10 -1.52 -21.26
C PRO A 132 7.72 -2.26 -20.07
N LEU A 133 7.58 -1.66 -18.89
CA LEU A 133 7.94 -2.35 -17.65
C LEU A 133 6.91 -3.44 -17.42
N THR A 134 7.33 -4.68 -17.54
CA THR A 134 6.53 -5.88 -17.28
C THR A 134 7.22 -6.78 -16.27
N GLY A 135 6.45 -7.66 -15.66
CA GLY A 135 6.96 -8.59 -14.67
C GLY A 135 5.88 -9.06 -13.69
N THR A 136 6.31 -9.57 -12.56
CA THR A 136 5.41 -10.03 -11.49
C THR A 136 5.92 -9.59 -10.12
N ILE A 137 5.00 -9.37 -9.21
CA ILE A 137 5.28 -9.21 -7.80
C ILE A 137 4.61 -10.33 -7.01
N GLU A 138 5.37 -11.00 -6.16
CA GLU A 138 4.90 -12.05 -5.27
C GLU A 138 5.19 -11.64 -3.83
N TYR A 139 4.25 -11.87 -2.91
CA TYR A 139 4.45 -11.61 -1.49
C TYR A 139 3.57 -12.52 -0.63
N LYS A 140 3.89 -12.63 0.66
CA LYS A 140 3.18 -13.47 1.63
C LYS A 140 2.60 -12.64 2.76
N ALA A 141 1.42 -13.06 3.23
CA ALA A 141 0.85 -12.60 4.48
C ALA A 141 -0.07 -13.66 5.08
N GLN A 142 -0.03 -13.83 6.40
CA GLN A 142 -0.89 -14.76 7.15
C GLN A 142 -0.87 -16.20 6.60
N GLY A 143 0.25 -16.62 6.02
CA GLY A 143 0.40 -17.96 5.44
C GLY A 143 -0.10 -18.11 4.00
N GLU A 144 -0.71 -17.08 3.42
CA GLU A 144 -1.13 -17.05 2.03
C GLU A 144 -0.10 -16.35 1.15
N THR A 145 -0.05 -16.74 -0.12
CA THR A 145 0.80 -16.13 -1.15
C THR A 145 -0.08 -15.36 -2.11
N TYR A 146 0.31 -14.12 -2.37
CA TYR A 146 -0.33 -13.20 -3.31
C TYR A 146 0.62 -12.94 -4.47
N GLN A 147 0.06 -12.85 -5.67
CA GLN A 147 0.80 -12.52 -6.88
C GLN A 147 -0.01 -11.54 -7.72
N SER A 148 0.70 -10.58 -8.33
CA SER A 148 0.11 -9.62 -9.27
C SER A 148 1.07 -9.40 -10.42
N ASP A 149 0.51 -9.21 -11.62
CA ASP A 149 1.27 -8.84 -12.80
C ASP A 149 1.58 -7.34 -12.77
N LEU A 150 2.77 -7.00 -13.24
CA LEU A 150 3.25 -5.63 -13.38
C LEU A 150 3.17 -5.22 -14.84
N PHE A 151 2.59 -4.06 -15.09
CA PHE A 151 2.58 -3.47 -16.43
C PHE A 151 2.60 -1.94 -16.32
N VAL A 152 3.60 -1.31 -16.91
CA VAL A 152 3.67 0.15 -17.06
C VAL A 152 4.18 0.48 -18.46
N ASP A 153 3.38 1.16 -19.24
CA ASP A 153 3.81 1.78 -20.49
C ASP A 153 4.57 3.07 -20.16
N LEU A 154 5.90 2.98 -20.16
CA LEU A 154 6.77 4.09 -19.80
C LEU A 154 6.68 5.26 -20.80
N GLU A 155 6.44 4.99 -22.07
CA GLU A 155 6.33 6.03 -23.09
C GLU A 155 5.13 6.95 -22.81
N HIS A 156 4.00 6.35 -22.42
CA HIS A 156 2.82 7.11 -22.03
C HIS A 156 3.11 8.05 -20.86
N TYR A 157 3.71 7.54 -19.80
CA TYR A 157 4.05 8.35 -18.64
C TYR A 157 5.10 9.43 -18.93
N MET A 158 6.12 9.12 -19.73
CA MET A 158 7.16 10.08 -20.11
C MET A 158 6.63 11.23 -20.97
N THR A 159 5.56 11.00 -21.71
CA THR A 159 4.93 12.04 -22.56
C THR A 159 4.08 13.01 -21.74
N PHE A 160 3.37 12.52 -20.73
CA PHE A 160 2.42 13.30 -19.94
C PHE A 160 2.94 13.84 -18.62
N PHE A 161 4.03 13.28 -18.07
CA PHE A 161 4.56 13.74 -16.79
C PHE A 161 5.38 15.03 -16.92
N SER A 162 4.70 16.13 -16.69
CA SER A 162 5.26 17.47 -16.48
C SER A 162 4.93 18.03 -15.08
N SER A 163 4.38 17.22 -14.17
CA SER A 163 3.95 17.72 -12.86
C SER A 163 5.07 17.70 -11.82
N THR A 164 5.19 18.80 -11.10
CA THR A 164 5.89 18.83 -9.81
C THR A 164 5.10 17.97 -8.82
N THR A 165 5.77 17.13 -8.05
CA THR A 165 5.12 16.41 -6.96
C THR A 165 4.74 17.40 -5.85
N ASP A 166 3.67 17.13 -5.10
CA ASP A 166 3.27 17.94 -3.93
C ASP A 166 4.43 18.12 -2.95
N GLU A 167 5.31 17.12 -2.83
CA GLU A 167 6.54 17.18 -2.02
C GLU A 167 7.54 18.20 -2.55
N GLU A 168 7.70 18.34 -3.87
CA GLU A 168 8.60 19.34 -4.46
C GLU A 168 8.05 20.75 -4.26
N ASP A 169 6.76 20.94 -4.35
CA ASP A 169 6.12 22.24 -4.10
C ASP A 169 6.15 22.59 -2.61
N LEU A 170 5.99 21.61 -1.72
CA LEU A 170 6.18 21.79 -0.29
C LEU A 170 7.62 22.19 0.03
N LEU A 171 8.60 21.50 -0.53
CA LEU A 171 10.03 21.81 -0.35
C LEU A 171 10.40 23.21 -0.85
N LYS A 172 9.87 23.64 -2.00
CA LYS A 172 10.04 25.02 -2.50
C LYS A 172 9.41 26.05 -1.56
N THR A 173 8.21 25.75 -1.08
CA THR A 173 7.51 26.63 -0.14
C THR A 173 8.24 26.75 1.18
N MET A 174 8.73 25.64 1.73
CA MET A 174 9.55 25.63 2.96
C MET A 174 10.86 26.41 2.77
N LYS A 175 11.52 26.28 1.63
CA LYS A 175 12.73 27.02 1.32
C LYS A 175 12.47 28.52 1.24
N LYS A 176 11.36 28.92 0.60
CA LYS A 176 10.94 30.32 0.52
C LYS A 176 10.65 30.90 1.90
N ILE A 177 9.93 30.18 2.75
CA ILE A 177 9.71 30.57 4.16
C ILE A 177 11.04 30.72 4.92
N GLY A 178 11.98 29.79 4.73
CA GLY A 178 13.30 29.85 5.34
C GLY A 178 14.10 31.08 4.93
N ASP A 179 14.02 31.48 3.68
CA ASP A 179 14.69 32.68 3.15
C ASP A 179 14.03 33.98 3.66
N GLU A 180 12.71 34.01 3.76
CA GLU A 180 11.97 35.13 4.37
C GLU A 180 12.30 35.30 5.87
N LEU A 181 12.37 34.19 6.62
CA LEU A 181 12.78 34.23 8.03
C LEU A 181 14.23 34.75 8.23
N LYS A 182 15.16 34.40 7.33
CA LYS A 182 16.52 34.97 7.36
C LYS A 182 16.48 36.47 7.12
N GLY A 183 15.67 36.93 6.17
CA GLY A 183 15.48 38.37 5.92
C GLY A 183 14.97 39.14 7.14
N ILE A 184 13.94 38.59 7.80
CA ILE A 184 13.39 39.19 9.04
C ILE A 184 14.45 39.23 10.15
N LYS A 185 15.22 38.15 10.33
CA LYS A 185 16.32 38.12 11.31
C LYS A 185 17.37 39.19 11.07
N GLN A 186 17.75 39.45 9.80
CA GLN A 186 18.69 40.50 9.44
C GLN A 186 18.13 41.90 9.75
N ILE A 187 16.86 42.15 9.47
CA ILE A 187 16.22 43.44 9.79
C ILE A 187 16.18 43.67 11.29
N LEU A 188 15.80 42.66 12.06
CA LEU A 188 15.77 42.77 13.54
C LEU A 188 17.16 43.00 14.14
N SER A 189 18.20 42.33 13.60
CA SER A 189 19.56 42.54 14.07
C SER A 189 20.09 43.92 13.71
N ALA A 190 19.70 44.50 12.58
CA ALA A 190 20.06 45.88 12.21
C ALA A 190 19.32 46.94 13.03
N GLN A 191 18.07 46.65 13.44
CA GLN A 191 17.33 47.54 14.33
C GLN A 191 17.91 47.57 15.76
N SER A 192 18.26 46.39 16.30
CA SER A 192 18.89 46.34 17.64
C SER A 192 20.26 47.04 17.68
N ALA A 193 21.07 46.94 16.62
CA ALA A 193 22.35 47.66 16.52
C ALA A 193 22.19 49.20 16.46
N ASN A 194 21.13 49.70 15.78
CA ASN A 194 20.85 51.12 15.72
C ASN A 194 20.27 51.70 17.02
N GLU A 195 19.66 50.90 17.87
CA GLU A 195 19.19 51.31 19.20
C GLU A 195 20.34 51.42 20.22
N GLU A 196 21.33 50.52 20.13
CA GLU A 196 22.56 50.59 20.98
C GLU A 196 23.47 51.77 20.64
N ASP A 197 23.52 52.25 19.41
CA ASP A 197 24.31 53.42 18.99
C ASP A 197 23.62 54.77 19.32
N SER A 198 22.38 54.78 19.83
CA SER A 198 21.58 55.96 20.12
C SER A 198 21.48 56.31 21.63
N GLU A 199 22.09 55.51 22.50
CA GLU A 199 22.27 55.79 23.95
C GLU A 199 23.72 56.28 24.23
#